data_d60288cabe416704d2d994c640657260
#
_entry.id   d60288cabe416704d2d994c640657260
#
_cell.length_a   1.000
_cell.length_b   1.000
_cell.length_c   1.000
_cell.angle_alpha   90.00
_cell.angle_beta   90.00
_cell.angle_gamma   90.00
#
_symmetry.space_group_name_H-M   'P 1'
#
loop_
_entity.id
_entity.type
_entity.pdbx_description
1 polymer ?
#
loop_
_entity_poly.entity_id
_entity_poly.type
_entity_poly.pdbx_seq_one_letter_code
_entity_poly.pdbx_strand_id
1 'polypeptide(L)'
;ALPIEENIKNTQEVVAYAHAHGVSVEGEIGSIGGAEEGVVVEKDAAMYTKPEDALHYVNETHVDALAVSIGTTHGQFKSKAKINYELLKELKAKLGPVGLVLHGGTGVSDEDMKRCVREGMKKINVGTELNKNYIEVVSKTFTADDVTPLTSLRNLLGPANERIKEIVIDKASLFKL
;
A
#
# COMPACT_ATOMS: atom_id res chain seq x y z
N ALA A 1 1.18 -15.46 5.11
CA ALA A 1 2.52 -14.91 5.24
C ALA A 1 3.51 -16.07 5.46
N LEU A 2 4.71 -15.99 4.87
CA LEU A 2 5.77 -16.96 5.07
C LEU A 2 6.47 -16.71 6.43
N PRO A 3 7.09 -17.72 7.04
CA PRO A 3 8.05 -17.50 8.13
C PRO A 3 9.16 -16.55 7.66
N ILE A 4 9.70 -15.75 8.58
CA ILE A 4 10.64 -14.68 8.24
C ILE A 4 11.87 -15.17 7.47
N GLU A 5 12.45 -16.30 7.86
CA GLU A 5 13.64 -16.88 7.21
C GLU A 5 13.34 -17.35 5.77
N GLU A 6 12.16 -17.89 5.53
CA GLU A 6 11.74 -18.28 4.19
C GLU A 6 11.45 -17.04 3.33
N ASN A 7 10.84 -16.00 3.90
CA ASN A 7 10.67 -14.73 3.23
C ASN A 7 12.02 -14.09 2.86
N ILE A 8 12.97 -14.07 3.79
CA ILE A 8 14.34 -13.59 3.55
C ILE A 8 14.97 -14.32 2.38
N LYS A 9 14.97 -15.65 2.40
CA LYS A 9 15.57 -16.46 1.33
C LYS A 9 14.97 -16.13 -0.04
N ASN A 10 13.65 -16.12 -0.15
CA ASN A 10 12.96 -15.82 -1.40
C ASN A 10 13.26 -14.38 -1.88
N THR A 11 13.31 -13.43 -0.95
CA THR A 11 13.60 -12.03 -1.26
C THR A 11 15.03 -11.84 -1.72
N GLN A 12 16.01 -12.55 -1.14
CA GLN A 12 17.41 -12.52 -1.59
C GLN A 12 17.55 -12.94 -3.06
N GLU A 13 16.84 -13.98 -3.48
CA GLU A 13 16.83 -14.43 -4.88
C GLU A 13 16.26 -13.35 -5.81
N VAL A 14 15.14 -12.71 -5.41
CA VAL A 14 14.52 -11.62 -6.16
C VAL A 14 15.45 -10.39 -6.24
N VAL A 15 16.04 -9.99 -5.11
CA VAL A 15 16.95 -8.85 -5.05
C VAL A 15 18.17 -9.07 -5.93
N ALA A 16 18.80 -10.26 -5.87
CA ALA A 16 19.96 -10.59 -6.71
C ALA A 16 19.64 -10.45 -8.21
N TYR A 17 18.46 -10.92 -8.62
CA TYR A 17 18.04 -10.80 -10.02
C TYR A 17 17.69 -9.34 -10.39
N ALA A 18 16.90 -8.67 -9.58
CA ALA A 18 16.43 -7.31 -9.86
C ALA A 18 17.59 -6.29 -9.89
N HIS A 19 18.48 -6.32 -8.90
CA HIS A 19 19.61 -5.41 -8.82
C HIS A 19 20.61 -5.60 -10.00
N ALA A 20 20.78 -6.83 -10.48
CA ALA A 20 21.60 -7.09 -11.69
C ALA A 20 21.01 -6.40 -12.94
N HIS A 21 19.72 -6.03 -12.91
CA HIS A 21 19.03 -5.33 -13.99
C HIS A 21 18.72 -3.85 -13.66
N GLY A 22 19.26 -3.32 -12.56
CA GLY A 22 19.04 -1.94 -12.13
C GLY A 22 17.62 -1.65 -11.65
N VAL A 23 16.92 -2.68 -11.12
CA VAL A 23 15.53 -2.58 -10.63
C VAL A 23 15.53 -2.67 -9.11
N SER A 24 14.86 -1.72 -8.44
CA SER A 24 14.67 -1.70 -7.00
C SER A 24 13.65 -2.75 -6.53
N VAL A 25 13.81 -3.24 -5.31
CA VAL A 25 12.93 -4.25 -4.69
C VAL A 25 12.33 -3.72 -3.41
N GLU A 26 11.02 -3.91 -3.29
CA GLU A 26 10.25 -3.71 -2.05
C GLU A 26 9.98 -5.06 -1.40
N GLY A 27 10.33 -5.18 -0.13
CA GLY A 27 9.95 -6.32 0.71
C GLY A 27 8.80 -5.94 1.65
N GLU A 28 8.20 -6.93 2.28
CA GLU A 28 7.15 -6.74 3.30
C GLU A 28 7.34 -7.67 4.47
N ILE A 29 7.23 -7.13 5.68
CA ILE A 29 7.22 -7.89 6.93
C ILE A 29 6.15 -7.39 7.88
N GLY A 30 5.68 -8.27 8.75
CA GLY A 30 4.52 -8.04 9.59
C GLY A 30 3.26 -8.61 8.94
N SER A 31 2.15 -8.48 9.61
CA SER A 31 0.85 -8.94 9.11
C SER A 31 -0.11 -7.77 9.13
N ILE A 32 -0.57 -7.37 7.95
CA ILE A 32 -1.59 -6.33 7.81
C ILE A 32 -2.95 -7.01 7.75
N GLY A 33 -3.86 -6.66 8.66
CA GLY A 33 -5.22 -7.21 8.66
C GLY A 33 -6.03 -6.71 7.46
N GLY A 34 -7.07 -7.45 7.07
CA GLY A 34 -7.98 -7.10 5.98
C GLY A 34 -7.97 -8.09 4.83
N ALA A 35 -8.53 -7.70 3.69
CA ALA A 35 -8.61 -8.54 2.50
C ALA A 35 -7.85 -7.88 1.34
N GLU A 36 -6.89 -8.60 0.78
CA GLU A 36 -6.16 -8.21 -0.42
C GLU A 36 -5.92 -9.45 -1.28
N GLU A 37 -6.17 -9.33 -2.58
CA GLU A 37 -5.95 -10.37 -3.59
C GLU A 37 -6.47 -11.78 -3.21
N GLY A 38 -7.63 -11.82 -2.54
CA GLY A 38 -8.26 -13.09 -2.12
C GLY A 38 -7.73 -13.68 -0.81
N VAL A 39 -6.76 -13.05 -0.17
CA VAL A 39 -6.28 -13.40 1.17
C VAL A 39 -6.98 -12.53 2.20
N VAL A 40 -7.59 -13.16 3.20
CA VAL A 40 -8.24 -12.46 4.32
C VAL A 40 -7.43 -12.72 5.59
N VAL A 41 -6.95 -11.65 6.21
CA VAL A 41 -6.30 -11.70 7.53
C VAL A 41 -7.23 -11.06 8.54
N GLU A 42 -7.62 -11.80 9.58
CA GLU A 42 -8.46 -11.24 10.64
C GLU A 42 -7.75 -10.07 11.34
N LYS A 43 -8.53 -9.05 11.71
CA LYS A 43 -7.98 -7.81 12.31
C LYS A 43 -7.16 -8.09 13.58
N ASP A 44 -7.58 -9.06 14.38
CA ASP A 44 -6.92 -9.43 15.63
C ASP A 44 -5.63 -10.27 15.39
N ALA A 45 -5.43 -10.76 14.17
CA ALA A 45 -4.22 -11.45 13.74
C ALA A 45 -3.19 -10.50 13.10
N ALA A 46 -3.52 -9.22 12.94
CA ALA A 46 -2.57 -8.21 12.46
C ALA A 46 -1.48 -7.98 13.51
N MET A 47 -0.24 -8.21 13.13
CA MET A 47 0.91 -8.02 14.02
C MET A 47 1.72 -6.82 13.58
N TYR A 48 2.00 -5.91 14.52
CA TYR A 48 2.96 -4.83 14.28
C TYR A 48 4.32 -5.39 13.89
N THR A 49 4.98 -4.73 12.95
CA THR A 49 6.36 -5.04 12.60
C THR A 49 7.26 -4.80 13.81
N LYS A 50 8.06 -5.81 14.18
CA LYS A 50 9.08 -5.65 15.23
C LYS A 50 10.33 -5.00 14.63
N PRO A 51 10.88 -3.94 15.25
CA PRO A 51 12.04 -3.24 14.72
C PRO A 51 13.29 -4.13 14.54
N GLU A 52 13.46 -5.13 15.38
CA GLU A 52 14.56 -6.11 15.28
C GLU A 52 14.40 -7.01 14.06
N ASP A 53 13.19 -7.50 13.81
CA ASP A 53 12.88 -8.36 12.67
C ASP A 53 13.05 -7.54 11.36
N ALA A 54 12.66 -6.24 11.38
CA ALA A 54 12.85 -5.33 10.25
C ALA A 54 14.33 -5.11 9.93
N LEU A 55 15.15 -4.88 10.94
CA LEU A 55 16.59 -4.70 10.76
C LEU A 55 17.25 -5.97 10.27
N HIS A 56 16.91 -7.12 10.83
CA HIS A 56 17.40 -8.42 10.37
C HIS A 56 17.05 -8.65 8.89
N TYR A 57 15.76 -8.47 8.55
CA TYR A 57 15.29 -8.64 7.17
C TYR A 57 16.04 -7.75 6.17
N VAL A 58 16.18 -6.46 6.46
CA VAL A 58 16.89 -5.52 5.58
C VAL A 58 18.35 -5.87 5.43
N ASN A 59 19.04 -6.24 6.51
CA ASN A 59 20.45 -6.60 6.48
C ASN A 59 20.71 -7.86 5.65
N GLU A 60 19.81 -8.83 5.71
CA GLU A 60 19.96 -10.08 4.97
C GLU A 60 19.52 -9.96 3.51
N THR A 61 18.51 -9.15 3.21
CA THR A 61 17.92 -9.09 1.87
C THR A 61 18.45 -7.94 1.02
N HIS A 62 18.89 -6.85 1.64
CA HIS A 62 19.30 -5.62 0.95
C HIS A 62 18.20 -5.00 0.07
N VAL A 63 16.93 -5.08 0.49
CA VAL A 63 15.83 -4.41 -0.21
C VAL A 63 15.96 -2.89 -0.16
N ASP A 64 15.47 -2.21 -1.18
CA ASP A 64 15.51 -0.75 -1.29
C ASP A 64 14.39 -0.08 -0.48
N ALA A 65 13.28 -0.80 -0.31
CA ALA A 65 12.13 -0.36 0.45
C ALA A 65 11.52 -1.51 1.25
N LEU A 66 10.92 -1.18 2.38
CA LEU A 66 10.28 -2.15 3.27
C LEU A 66 8.88 -1.68 3.67
N ALA A 67 7.87 -2.48 3.31
CA ALA A 67 6.52 -2.31 3.81
C ALA A 67 6.42 -2.86 5.24
N VAL A 68 5.87 -2.04 6.12
CA VAL A 68 5.80 -2.30 7.57
C VAL A 68 4.37 -2.14 8.10
N SER A 69 4.00 -3.01 9.03
CA SER A 69 2.72 -2.93 9.73
C SER A 69 2.85 -2.01 10.95
N ILE A 70 2.17 -0.86 10.90
CA ILE A 70 2.14 0.13 11.97
C ILE A 70 0.71 0.50 12.42
N GLY A 71 -0.29 -0.35 12.09
CA GLY A 71 -1.69 -0.17 12.50
C GLY A 71 -2.66 0.22 11.41
N THR A 72 -2.24 0.13 10.14
CA THR A 72 -3.13 0.13 8.98
C THR A 72 -3.69 -1.26 8.73
N THR A 73 -4.67 -1.32 7.85
CA THR A 73 -5.32 -2.56 7.46
C THR A 73 -5.75 -2.44 5.99
N HIS A 74 -5.79 -3.55 5.24
CA HIS A 74 -6.22 -3.56 3.86
C HIS A 74 -7.74 -3.48 3.72
N GLY A 75 -8.24 -2.75 2.71
CA GLY A 75 -9.65 -2.65 2.39
C GLY A 75 -10.37 -1.49 3.09
N GLN A 76 -11.72 -1.54 3.10
CA GLN A 76 -12.54 -0.56 3.80
C GLN A 76 -12.82 -1.00 5.23
N PHE A 77 -12.50 -0.16 6.20
CA PHE A 77 -12.71 -0.45 7.61
C PHE A 77 -13.94 0.25 8.17
N LYS A 78 -14.61 -0.46 9.09
CA LYS A 78 -15.64 0.12 9.96
C LYS A 78 -15.05 1.01 11.07
N SER A 79 -13.75 0.93 11.32
CA SER A 79 -13.05 1.72 12.35
C SER A 79 -11.86 2.47 11.73
N LYS A 80 -11.58 3.68 12.20
CA LYS A 80 -10.41 4.46 11.79
C LYS A 80 -9.11 3.67 12.07
N ALA A 81 -8.14 3.76 11.16
CA ALA A 81 -6.79 3.25 11.39
C ALA A 81 -6.20 3.92 12.64
N LYS A 82 -5.48 3.15 13.45
CA LYS A 82 -4.78 3.67 14.62
C LYS A 82 -3.28 3.51 14.40
N ILE A 83 -2.67 4.53 13.81
CA ILE A 83 -1.25 4.53 13.48
C ILE A 83 -0.39 4.61 14.74
N ASN A 84 0.58 3.71 14.85
CA ASN A 84 1.60 3.75 15.90
C ASN A 84 2.81 4.57 15.41
N TYR A 85 2.80 5.86 15.71
CA TYR A 85 3.85 6.81 15.28
C TYR A 85 5.19 6.59 16.00
N GLU A 86 5.16 6.13 17.23
CA GLU A 86 6.41 5.84 17.96
C GLU A 86 7.14 4.66 17.31
N LEU A 87 6.40 3.62 16.92
CA LEU A 87 6.94 2.52 16.15
C LEU A 87 7.48 2.99 14.78
N LEU A 88 6.76 3.89 14.09
CA LEU A 88 7.23 4.45 12.82
C LEU A 88 8.58 5.15 12.98
N LYS A 89 8.73 6.00 14.00
CA LYS A 89 9.99 6.70 14.30
C LYS A 89 11.11 5.74 14.62
N GLU A 90 10.83 4.71 15.43
CA GLU A 90 11.82 3.69 15.80
C GLU A 90 12.30 2.92 14.55
N LEU A 91 11.37 2.45 13.71
CA LEU A 91 11.70 1.79 12.45
C LEU A 91 12.54 2.71 11.54
N LYS A 92 12.14 3.99 11.41
CA LYS A 92 12.90 4.96 10.59
C LYS A 92 14.31 5.18 11.11
N ALA A 93 14.48 5.30 12.41
CA ALA A 93 15.80 5.48 13.03
C ALA A 93 16.69 4.24 12.84
N LYS A 94 16.11 3.05 12.95
CA LYS A 94 16.82 1.77 12.89
C LYS A 94 17.20 1.36 11.48
N LEU A 95 16.33 1.63 10.48
CA LEU A 95 16.51 1.19 9.09
C LEU A 95 17.24 2.22 8.21
N GLY A 96 17.44 3.42 8.72
CA GLY A 96 18.27 4.45 8.07
C GLY A 96 17.79 4.85 6.66
N PRO A 97 18.55 4.53 5.58
CA PRO A 97 18.24 4.98 4.22
C PRO A 97 17.10 4.19 3.56
N VAL A 98 16.74 3.02 4.06
CA VAL A 98 15.70 2.18 3.47
C VAL A 98 14.37 2.92 3.42
N GLY A 99 13.69 2.86 2.27
CA GLY A 99 12.39 3.50 2.09
C GLY A 99 11.30 2.78 2.88
N LEU A 100 10.66 3.44 3.86
CA LEU A 100 9.50 2.86 4.54
C LEU A 100 8.24 3.00 3.69
N VAL A 101 7.45 1.92 3.62
CA VAL A 101 6.23 1.84 2.82
C VAL A 101 5.03 1.56 3.72
N LEU A 102 3.94 2.30 3.47
CA LEU A 102 2.65 2.11 4.13
C LEU A 102 1.69 1.40 3.17
N HIS A 103 1.32 0.17 3.51
CA HIS A 103 0.19 -0.52 2.88
C HIS A 103 -1.13 -0.19 3.60
N GLY A 104 -2.25 -0.42 2.94
CA GLY A 104 -3.57 -0.14 3.52
C GLY A 104 -3.87 1.34 3.73
N GLY A 105 -3.42 2.21 2.82
CA GLY A 105 -3.65 3.65 2.90
C GLY A 105 -5.12 4.07 2.75
N THR A 106 -5.97 3.24 2.17
CA THR A 106 -7.42 3.51 2.11
C THR A 106 -8.03 3.52 3.51
N GLY A 107 -8.69 4.61 3.90
CA GLY A 107 -9.31 4.75 5.23
C GLY A 107 -8.40 5.36 6.31
N VAL A 108 -7.16 5.64 5.98
CA VAL A 108 -6.29 6.52 6.77
C VAL A 108 -6.70 7.97 6.53
N SER A 109 -6.79 8.78 7.58
CA SER A 109 -7.15 10.19 7.43
C SER A 109 -6.06 10.97 6.70
N ASP A 110 -6.42 12.05 6.02
CA ASP A 110 -5.47 12.91 5.32
C ASP A 110 -4.41 13.50 6.27
N GLU A 111 -4.80 13.79 7.51
CA GLU A 111 -3.88 14.28 8.54
C GLU A 111 -2.87 13.20 8.95
N ASP A 112 -3.35 11.96 9.18
CA ASP A 112 -2.49 10.83 9.49
C ASP A 112 -1.56 10.49 8.31
N MET A 113 -2.03 10.56 7.07
CA MET A 113 -1.20 10.39 5.88
C MET A 113 -0.08 11.42 5.81
N LYS A 114 -0.42 12.72 5.96
CA LYS A 114 0.58 13.81 6.01
C LYS A 114 1.59 13.58 7.13
N ARG A 115 1.12 13.13 8.28
CA ARG A 115 1.99 12.83 9.41
C ARG A 115 2.91 11.65 9.11
N CYS A 116 2.41 10.57 8.52
CA CYS A 116 3.24 9.44 8.09
C CYS A 116 4.36 9.87 7.14
N VAL A 117 4.05 10.74 6.15
CA VAL A 117 5.06 11.28 5.23
C VAL A 117 6.12 12.09 5.99
N ARG A 118 5.71 13.01 6.88
CA ARG A 118 6.63 13.81 7.71
C ARG A 118 7.51 12.95 8.61
N GLU A 119 6.95 11.87 9.17
CA GLU A 119 7.67 10.95 10.07
C GLU A 119 8.55 9.94 9.31
N GLY A 120 8.54 9.95 7.96
CA GLY A 120 9.52 9.22 7.16
C GLY A 120 9.01 8.14 6.22
N MET A 121 7.70 7.97 6.07
CA MET A 121 7.16 7.13 5.00
C MET A 121 7.52 7.70 3.63
N LYS A 122 8.01 6.85 2.73
CA LYS A 122 8.44 7.24 1.37
C LYS A 122 7.46 6.82 0.29
N LYS A 123 6.63 5.82 0.56
CA LYS A 123 5.60 5.32 -0.35
C LYS A 123 4.34 4.98 0.44
N ILE A 124 3.18 5.26 -0.14
CA ILE A 124 1.87 4.90 0.44
C ILE A 124 1.03 4.25 -0.65
N ASN A 125 0.54 3.03 -0.39
CA ASN A 125 -0.32 2.31 -1.31
C ASN A 125 -1.79 2.68 -1.07
N VAL A 126 -2.45 3.17 -2.13
CA VAL A 126 -3.88 3.50 -2.13
C VAL A 126 -4.54 2.75 -3.28
N GLY A 127 -5.19 1.64 -3.01
CA GLY A 127 -5.80 0.79 -4.04
C GLY A 127 -7.32 0.76 -3.95
N THR A 128 -7.86 0.35 -2.81
CA THR A 128 -9.31 0.14 -2.61
C THR A 128 -10.14 1.41 -2.87
N GLU A 129 -9.64 2.58 -2.52
CA GLU A 129 -10.31 3.86 -2.78
C GLU A 129 -10.47 4.10 -4.29
N LEU A 130 -9.42 3.83 -5.07
CA LEU A 130 -9.44 3.98 -6.52
C LEU A 130 -10.43 2.98 -7.15
N ASN A 131 -10.30 1.70 -6.81
CA ASN A 131 -11.18 0.64 -7.34
C ASN A 131 -12.65 0.91 -7.02
N LYS A 132 -12.96 1.30 -5.79
CA LYS A 132 -14.33 1.62 -5.39
C LYS A 132 -14.92 2.78 -6.19
N ASN A 133 -14.20 3.89 -6.29
CA ASN A 133 -14.67 5.06 -7.03
C ASN A 133 -14.82 4.74 -8.52
N TYR A 134 -13.92 3.95 -9.10
CA TYR A 134 -14.01 3.51 -10.48
C TYR A 134 -15.29 2.71 -10.73
N ILE A 135 -15.51 1.65 -9.93
CA ILE A 135 -16.69 0.79 -10.03
C ILE A 135 -17.97 1.58 -9.78
N GLU A 136 -17.97 2.49 -8.82
CA GLU A 136 -19.13 3.33 -8.51
C GLU A 136 -19.53 4.21 -9.69
N VAL A 137 -18.58 4.86 -10.36
CA VAL A 137 -18.86 5.68 -11.55
C VAL A 137 -19.34 4.80 -12.69
N VAL A 138 -18.66 3.69 -12.98
CA VAL A 138 -19.07 2.76 -14.04
C VAL A 138 -20.48 2.25 -13.79
N SER A 139 -20.80 1.80 -12.58
CA SER A 139 -22.12 1.24 -12.24
C SER A 139 -23.26 2.26 -12.33
N LYS A 140 -22.97 3.55 -12.14
CA LYS A 140 -23.96 4.63 -12.28
C LYS A 140 -24.11 5.12 -13.72
N THR A 141 -23.07 4.97 -14.51
CA THR A 141 -23.02 5.48 -15.90
C THR A 141 -23.57 4.45 -16.89
N PHE A 142 -23.63 3.17 -16.49
CA PHE A 142 -24.00 2.08 -17.36
C PHE A 142 -25.34 1.44 -16.99
N THR A 143 -26.24 1.40 -17.98
CA THR A 143 -27.35 0.45 -18.01
C THR A 143 -27.12 -0.53 -19.18
N ALA A 144 -27.81 -1.68 -19.17
CA ALA A 144 -27.72 -2.64 -20.27
C ALA A 144 -28.11 -2.02 -21.64
N ASP A 145 -28.96 -0.98 -21.61
CA ASP A 145 -29.48 -0.29 -22.79
C ASP A 145 -28.44 0.68 -23.40
N ASP A 146 -27.40 1.05 -22.65
CA ASP A 146 -26.34 1.95 -23.12
C ASP A 146 -25.30 1.25 -24.01
N VAL A 147 -25.33 -0.09 -24.08
CA VAL A 147 -24.36 -0.89 -24.83
C VAL A 147 -24.92 -1.20 -26.22
N THR A 148 -24.43 -0.51 -27.23
CA THR A 148 -24.74 -0.74 -28.63
C THR A 148 -23.48 -1.16 -29.39
N PRO A 149 -23.58 -1.73 -30.62
CA PRO A 149 -22.40 -2.03 -31.43
C PRO A 149 -21.50 -0.83 -31.73
N LEU A 150 -22.02 0.39 -31.59
CA LEU A 150 -21.29 1.64 -31.79
C LEU A 150 -20.75 2.24 -30.48
N THR A 151 -20.96 1.59 -29.36
CA THR A 151 -20.54 2.10 -28.05
C THR A 151 -19.02 2.02 -27.94
N SER A 152 -18.38 3.17 -27.74
CA SER A 152 -16.94 3.24 -27.52
C SER A 152 -16.59 3.03 -26.05
N LEU A 153 -15.70 2.09 -25.76
CA LEU A 153 -15.17 1.89 -24.40
C LEU A 153 -14.59 3.18 -23.81
N ARG A 154 -14.00 4.06 -24.66
CA ARG A 154 -13.49 5.35 -24.21
C ARG A 154 -14.59 6.23 -23.63
N ASN A 155 -15.73 6.29 -24.30
CA ASN A 155 -16.87 7.10 -23.83
C ASN A 155 -17.48 6.51 -22.57
N LEU A 156 -17.50 5.19 -22.48
CA LEU A 156 -18.03 4.46 -21.36
C LEU A 156 -17.17 4.60 -20.09
N LEU A 157 -15.88 4.37 -20.22
CA LEU A 157 -14.94 4.37 -19.10
C LEU A 157 -14.33 5.76 -18.83
N GLY A 158 -14.50 6.70 -19.74
CA GLY A 158 -13.98 8.07 -19.64
C GLY A 158 -14.32 8.75 -18.31
N PRO A 159 -15.60 8.81 -17.89
CA PRO A 159 -15.97 9.43 -16.62
C PRO A 159 -15.29 8.79 -15.40
N ALA A 160 -15.15 7.47 -15.39
CA ALA A 160 -14.45 6.76 -14.32
C ALA A 160 -12.95 7.10 -14.31
N ASN A 161 -12.31 7.20 -15.47
CA ASN A 161 -10.90 7.60 -15.58
C ASN A 161 -10.68 9.04 -15.09
N GLU A 162 -11.58 9.98 -15.41
CA GLU A 162 -11.47 11.35 -14.89
C GLU A 162 -11.62 11.37 -13.35
N ARG A 163 -12.54 10.59 -12.79
CA ARG A 163 -12.68 10.47 -11.34
C ARG A 163 -11.41 9.95 -10.68
N ILE A 164 -10.77 8.93 -11.24
CA ILE A 164 -9.51 8.39 -10.71
C ILE A 164 -8.40 9.44 -10.80
N LYS A 165 -8.33 10.18 -11.90
CA LYS A 165 -7.35 11.26 -12.06
C LYS A 165 -7.50 12.34 -10.99
N GLU A 166 -8.73 12.75 -10.64
CA GLU A 166 -8.98 13.68 -9.54
C GLU A 166 -8.41 13.14 -8.22
N ILE A 167 -8.75 11.90 -7.86
CA ILE A 167 -8.27 11.27 -6.62
C ILE A 167 -6.74 11.20 -6.60
N VAL A 168 -6.10 10.83 -7.71
CA VAL A 168 -4.64 10.77 -7.80
C VAL A 168 -4.02 12.15 -7.62
N ILE A 169 -4.59 13.20 -8.21
CA ILE A 169 -4.13 14.58 -8.04
C ILE A 169 -4.25 15.02 -6.58
N ASP A 170 -5.37 14.72 -5.93
CA ASP A 170 -5.62 15.06 -4.53
C ASP A 170 -4.60 14.35 -3.62
N LYS A 171 -4.39 13.04 -3.79
CA LYS A 171 -3.40 12.29 -3.03
C LYS A 171 -1.97 12.77 -3.30
N ALA A 172 -1.61 13.02 -4.56
CA ALA A 172 -0.29 13.56 -4.89
C ALA A 172 -0.05 14.93 -4.25
N SER A 173 -1.09 15.77 -4.18
CA SER A 173 -1.03 17.08 -3.51
C SER A 173 -0.91 16.91 -1.99
N LEU A 174 -1.61 15.92 -1.41
CA LEU A 174 -1.58 15.60 0.01
C LEU A 174 -0.19 15.16 0.47
N PHE A 175 0.54 14.41 -0.36
CA PHE A 175 1.85 13.83 -0.03
C PHE A 175 3.04 14.77 -0.30
N LYS A 176 2.81 15.94 -0.91
CA LYS A 176 3.84 16.98 -1.01
C LYS A 176 4.08 17.61 0.38
N LEU A 177 5.32 17.56 0.84
CA LEU A 177 5.79 18.28 2.02
C LEU A 177 6.22 19.68 1.65
#